data_f572d248620247c4c379fd42f49270a4
#
_entry.id   f572d248620247c4c379fd42f49270a4
#
_cell.length_a   1.000
_cell.length_b   1.000
_cell.length_c   1.000
_cell.angle_alpha   90.00
_cell.angle_beta   90.00
_cell.angle_gamma   90.00
#
_symmetry.space_group_name_H-M   'P 1'
#
loop_
_entity.id
_entity.type
_entity.pdbx_description
1 polymer ?
#
loop_
_entity_poly.entity_id
_entity_poly.type
_entity_poly.pdbx_seq_one_letter_code
_entity_poly.pdbx_strand_id
1 'polypeptide(L)'
;MRTAEVYRNGTFAGTLVEENRHQFVFRYDDNYFSDVSKPAISLTLPKSKREYKSAFLFPFFFNMLSEGANRMLQCTQLRIDEEDSFGLLMATAQNDTIGAVTVKPKSSK
;
A
#
# COMPACT_ATOMS: atom_id res chain seq x y z
N MET A 1 8.00 -9.51 -9.09
CA MET A 1 7.82 -8.15 -8.56
C MET A 1 6.40 -7.69 -8.80
N ARG A 2 5.76 -7.17 -7.78
CA ARG A 2 4.40 -6.65 -7.91
C ARG A 2 4.39 -5.17 -7.52
N THR A 3 3.56 -4.38 -8.21
CA THR A 3 3.51 -2.93 -7.98
C THR A 3 2.06 -2.51 -7.74
N ALA A 4 1.88 -1.61 -6.78
CA ALA A 4 0.58 -1.03 -6.49
C ALA A 4 0.67 0.48 -6.52
N GLU A 5 -0.43 1.13 -6.88
CA GLU A 5 -0.54 2.58 -6.87
C GLU A 5 -1.23 3.02 -5.59
N VAL A 6 -0.68 4.04 -4.95
CA VAL A 6 -1.21 4.56 -3.70
C VAL A 6 -1.79 5.94 -3.96
N TYR A 7 -3.04 6.14 -3.53
CA TYR A 7 -3.76 7.39 -3.70
C TYR A 7 -4.18 7.97 -2.37
N ARG A 8 -4.25 9.28 -2.29
CA ARG A 8 -4.81 9.96 -1.13
C ARG A 8 -5.84 10.96 -1.61
N ASN A 9 -7.09 10.78 -1.15
CA ASN A 9 -8.22 11.59 -1.60
C ASN A 9 -8.33 11.61 -3.13
N GLY A 10 -8.07 10.45 -3.76
CA GLY A 10 -8.14 10.34 -5.21
C GLY A 10 -6.95 10.89 -5.97
N THR A 11 -5.96 11.43 -5.26
CA THR A 11 -4.75 11.96 -5.89
C THR A 11 -3.64 10.92 -5.82
N PHE A 12 -2.99 10.66 -6.95
CA PHE A 12 -1.89 9.71 -6.98
C PHE A 12 -0.75 10.21 -6.09
N ALA A 13 -0.41 9.43 -5.08
CA ALA A 13 0.59 9.82 -4.10
C ALA A 13 1.92 9.11 -4.26
N GLY A 14 1.91 7.88 -4.77
CA GLY A 14 3.15 7.14 -4.93
C GLY A 14 2.92 5.70 -5.32
N THR A 15 4.01 4.93 -5.28
CA THR A 15 4.00 3.51 -5.67
C THR A 15 4.51 2.65 -4.53
N LEU A 16 3.83 1.53 -4.32
CA LEU A 16 4.27 0.52 -3.37
C LEU A 16 4.68 -0.71 -4.16
N VAL A 17 5.92 -1.16 -3.97
CA VAL A 17 6.48 -2.26 -4.74
C VAL A 17 6.90 -3.38 -3.81
N GLU A 18 6.52 -4.60 -4.14
CA GLU A 18 7.06 -5.79 -3.51
C GLU A 18 8.11 -6.35 -4.48
N GLU A 19 9.37 -6.07 -4.22
CA GLU A 19 10.45 -6.53 -5.11
C GLU A 19 10.67 -8.03 -4.96
N ASN A 20 10.52 -8.53 -3.73
CA ASN A 20 10.52 -9.94 -3.42
C ASN A 20 9.91 -10.11 -2.04
N ARG A 21 9.91 -11.33 -1.50
CA ARG A 21 9.26 -11.59 -0.22
C ARG A 21 9.84 -10.81 0.95
N HIS A 22 11.07 -10.33 0.81
CA HIS A 22 11.79 -9.68 1.89
C HIS A 22 12.20 -8.26 1.54
N GLN A 23 11.61 -7.66 0.52
CA GLN A 23 11.96 -6.32 0.12
C GLN A 23 10.75 -5.57 -0.38
N PHE A 24 10.36 -4.54 0.35
CA PHE A 24 9.25 -3.65 -0.01
C PHE A 24 9.78 -2.23 -0.14
N VAL A 25 9.25 -1.51 -1.10
CA VAL A 25 9.65 -0.13 -1.36
C VAL A 25 8.39 0.73 -1.52
N PHE A 26 8.35 1.84 -0.81
CA PHE A 26 7.34 2.87 -1.08
C PHE A 26 8.04 4.12 -1.56
N ARG A 27 7.60 4.64 -2.68
CA ARG A 27 8.20 5.84 -3.26
C ARG A 27 7.10 6.85 -3.60
N TYR A 28 7.25 8.06 -3.07
CA TYR A 28 6.33 9.14 -3.38
C TYR A 28 6.43 9.53 -4.86
N ASP A 29 5.29 9.84 -5.46
CA ASP A 29 5.25 10.42 -6.79
C ASP A 29 5.93 11.79 -6.77
N ASP A 30 6.65 12.13 -7.84
CA ASP A 30 7.41 13.37 -7.91
C ASP A 30 6.53 14.59 -7.68
N ASN A 31 5.38 14.64 -8.34
CA ASN A 31 4.49 15.77 -8.21
C ASN A 31 3.89 15.87 -6.81
N TYR A 32 3.52 14.72 -6.25
CA TYR A 32 2.96 14.69 -4.90
C TYR A 32 4.02 15.09 -3.87
N PHE A 33 5.23 14.61 -4.05
CA PHE A 33 6.32 14.90 -3.14
C PHE A 33 6.67 16.39 -3.14
N SER A 34 6.66 17.01 -4.32
CA SER A 34 7.03 18.42 -4.47
C SER A 34 5.93 19.38 -4.02
N ASP A 35 4.69 18.91 -3.93
CA ASP A 35 3.55 19.77 -3.62
C ASP A 35 3.43 19.94 -2.10
N VAL A 36 3.89 21.09 -1.61
CA VAL A 36 3.88 21.36 -0.17
C VAL A 36 2.49 21.44 0.43
N SER A 37 1.46 21.61 -0.41
CA SER A 37 0.09 21.65 0.07
C SER A 37 -0.48 20.27 0.36
N LYS A 38 0.21 19.21 -0.06
CA LYS A 38 -0.26 17.85 0.14
C LYS A 38 0.51 17.20 1.27
N PRO A 39 -0.21 16.63 2.27
CA PRO A 39 0.44 16.03 3.41
C PRO A 39 1.01 14.65 3.08
N ALA A 40 1.88 14.14 3.95
CA ALA A 40 2.33 12.77 3.87
C ALA A 40 1.15 11.82 4.00
N ILE A 41 1.26 10.63 3.41
CA ILE A 41 0.19 9.64 3.51
C ILE A 41 0.11 9.05 4.92
N SER A 42 1.20 9.12 5.68
CA SER A 42 1.26 8.58 7.03
C SER A 42 2.34 9.29 7.81
N LEU A 43 2.16 9.35 9.14
CA LEU A 43 3.19 9.89 10.01
C LEU A 43 4.47 9.05 9.97
N THR A 44 4.35 7.76 9.66
CA THR A 44 5.50 6.87 9.58
C THR A 44 6.19 6.91 8.21
N LEU A 45 5.59 7.60 7.25
CA LEU A 45 6.16 7.75 5.91
C LEU A 45 6.15 9.24 5.54
N PRO A 46 6.87 10.08 6.32
CA PRO A 46 6.83 11.52 6.08
C PRO A 46 7.48 11.90 4.76
N LYS A 47 7.11 13.06 4.24
CA LYS A 47 7.64 13.56 2.97
C LYS A 47 9.03 14.16 3.12
N SER A 48 9.71 13.89 4.22
CA SER A 48 11.11 14.27 4.38
C SER A 48 12.04 13.38 3.55
N LYS A 49 11.56 12.20 3.16
CA LYS A 49 12.25 11.30 2.24
C LYS A 49 11.28 10.89 1.15
N ARG A 50 11.82 10.72 -0.05
CA ARG A 50 11.00 10.31 -1.18
C ARG A 50 10.77 8.80 -1.21
N GLU A 51 11.74 8.02 -0.76
CA GLU A 51 11.69 6.56 -0.89
C GLU A 51 11.99 5.90 0.44
N TYR A 52 11.21 4.85 0.73
CA TYR A 52 11.36 4.04 1.94
C TYR A 52 11.47 2.58 1.55
N LYS A 53 12.33 1.84 2.26
CA LYS A 53 12.52 0.40 2.03
C LYS A 53 12.33 -0.35 3.34
N SER A 54 11.80 -1.57 3.22
CA SER A 54 11.56 -2.39 4.40
C SER A 54 11.62 -3.85 4.01
N ALA A 55 12.07 -4.70 4.95
CA ALA A 55 12.04 -6.16 4.75
C ALA A 55 10.64 -6.72 4.90
N PHE A 56 9.71 -5.93 5.44
CA PHE A 56 8.33 -6.33 5.65
C PHE A 56 7.41 -5.26 5.08
N LEU A 57 6.16 -5.64 4.82
CA LEU A 57 5.16 -4.66 4.40
C LEU A 57 5.08 -3.58 5.49
N PHE A 58 5.09 -2.32 5.06
CA PHE A 58 5.09 -1.20 5.99
C PHE A 58 3.86 -1.28 6.91
N PRO A 59 4.05 -1.01 8.21
CA PRO A 59 2.92 -1.10 9.17
C PRO A 59 1.69 -0.31 8.75
N PHE A 60 1.89 0.85 8.13
CA PHE A 60 0.76 1.65 7.67
C PHE A 60 -0.14 0.85 6.73
N PHE A 61 0.47 0.16 5.77
CA PHE A 61 -0.29 -0.63 4.80
C PHE A 61 -0.79 -1.92 5.41
N PHE A 62 0.02 -2.53 6.26
CA PHE A 62 -0.39 -3.77 6.92
C PHE A 62 -1.65 -3.55 7.78
N ASN A 63 -1.74 -2.39 8.43
CA ASN A 63 -2.89 -2.06 9.27
C ASN A 63 -4.17 -1.83 8.48
N MET A 64 -4.09 -1.74 7.17
CA MET A 64 -5.29 -1.65 6.32
C MET A 64 -5.93 -3.01 6.10
N LEU A 65 -5.26 -4.09 6.49
CA LEU A 65 -5.76 -5.44 6.28
C LEU A 65 -6.68 -5.87 7.42
N SER A 66 -7.65 -6.72 7.08
CA SER A 66 -8.50 -7.32 8.09
C SER A 66 -7.70 -8.30 8.93
N GLU A 67 -8.16 -8.55 10.14
CA GLU A 67 -7.49 -9.43 11.08
C GLU A 67 -8.39 -10.57 11.51
N GLY A 68 -7.76 -11.62 12.04
CA GLY A 68 -8.46 -12.74 12.64
C GLY A 68 -9.32 -13.48 11.65
N ALA A 69 -10.55 -13.81 12.08
CA ALA A 69 -11.45 -14.62 11.27
C ALA A 69 -11.83 -13.92 9.97
N ASN A 70 -11.93 -12.59 9.99
CA ASN A 70 -12.26 -11.85 8.78
C ASN A 70 -11.15 -11.99 7.73
N ARG A 71 -9.90 -11.97 8.16
CA ARG A 71 -8.79 -12.15 7.23
C ARG A 71 -8.81 -13.55 6.63
N MET A 72 -9.05 -14.58 7.46
CA MET A 72 -9.14 -15.94 6.96
C MET A 72 -10.25 -16.09 5.94
N LEU A 73 -11.40 -15.52 6.23
CA LEU A 73 -12.54 -15.60 5.34
C LEU A 73 -12.24 -14.91 4.01
N GLN A 74 -11.65 -13.72 4.07
CA GLN A 74 -11.27 -13.00 2.86
C GLN A 74 -10.28 -13.80 2.02
N CYS A 75 -9.26 -14.38 2.65
CA CYS A 75 -8.26 -15.15 1.93
C CYS A 75 -8.89 -16.36 1.24
N THR A 76 -9.82 -17.03 1.91
CA THR A 76 -10.51 -18.16 1.33
C THR A 76 -11.36 -17.75 0.14
N GLN A 77 -12.12 -16.66 0.28
CA GLN A 77 -13.00 -16.20 -0.78
C GLN A 77 -12.23 -15.69 -1.99
N LEU A 78 -11.12 -15.03 -1.76
CA LEU A 78 -10.31 -14.43 -2.82
C LEU A 78 -9.24 -15.37 -3.33
N ARG A 79 -9.07 -16.54 -2.67
CA ARG A 79 -8.07 -17.52 -3.03
C ARG A 79 -6.65 -16.94 -2.93
N ILE A 80 -6.40 -16.21 -1.86
CA ILE A 80 -5.12 -15.59 -1.57
C ILE A 80 -4.55 -16.23 -0.32
N ASP A 81 -3.24 -16.50 -0.35
CA ASP A 81 -2.54 -17.05 0.81
C ASP A 81 -2.60 -16.05 1.97
N GLU A 82 -2.88 -16.53 3.18
CA GLU A 82 -2.94 -15.65 4.36
C GLU A 82 -1.63 -14.92 4.60
N GLU A 83 -0.53 -15.48 4.17
CA GLU A 83 0.77 -14.85 4.34
C GLU A 83 1.12 -13.88 3.23
N ASP A 84 0.29 -13.82 2.19
CA ASP A 84 0.50 -12.89 1.09
C ASP A 84 -0.18 -11.57 1.40
N SER A 85 0.42 -10.80 2.31
CA SER A 85 -0.15 -9.53 2.75
C SER A 85 -0.27 -8.53 1.60
N PHE A 86 0.70 -8.49 0.71
CA PHE A 86 0.68 -7.57 -0.41
C PHE A 86 -0.46 -7.90 -1.38
N GLY A 87 -0.66 -9.18 -1.67
CA GLY A 87 -1.75 -9.59 -2.54
C GLY A 87 -3.11 -9.27 -1.93
N LEU A 88 -3.25 -9.51 -0.63
CA LEU A 88 -4.48 -9.18 0.07
C LEU A 88 -4.74 -7.68 0.08
N LEU A 89 -3.68 -6.89 0.28
CA LEU A 89 -3.79 -5.44 0.24
C LEU A 89 -4.32 -4.96 -1.11
N MET A 90 -3.75 -5.45 -2.20
CA MET A 90 -4.19 -5.06 -3.53
C MET A 90 -5.63 -5.47 -3.81
N ALA A 91 -6.06 -6.59 -3.24
CA ALA A 91 -7.41 -7.08 -3.48
C ALA A 91 -8.47 -6.36 -2.67
N THR A 92 -8.12 -5.80 -1.50
CA THR A 92 -9.10 -5.26 -0.57
C THR A 92 -9.02 -3.76 -0.35
N ALA A 93 -7.86 -3.14 -0.52
CA ALA A 93 -7.68 -1.74 -0.15
C ALA A 93 -8.16 -0.76 -1.22
N GLN A 94 -8.75 -1.25 -2.29
CA GLN A 94 -9.36 -0.38 -3.29
C GLN A 94 -10.60 0.30 -2.73
N ASN A 95 -11.31 -0.40 -1.87
CA ASN A 95 -12.55 0.10 -1.29
C ASN A 95 -12.43 0.37 0.20
N ASP A 96 -11.60 -0.42 0.89
CA ASP A 96 -11.37 -0.25 2.31
C ASP A 96 -10.17 0.66 2.49
N THR A 97 -10.35 1.73 3.25
CA THR A 97 -9.32 2.74 3.39
C THR A 97 -9.05 3.02 4.86
N ILE A 98 -7.84 3.52 5.12
CA ILE A 98 -7.51 4.14 6.40
C ILE A 98 -7.36 5.62 6.09
N GLY A 99 -8.25 6.42 6.69
CA GLY A 99 -8.32 7.82 6.35
C GLY A 99 -8.70 7.98 4.88
N ALA A 100 -7.89 8.68 4.13
CA ALA A 100 -8.17 9.00 2.74
C ALA A 100 -7.33 8.18 1.76
N VAL A 101 -6.59 7.18 2.25
CA VAL A 101 -5.64 6.44 1.42
C VAL A 101 -6.27 5.18 0.85
N THR A 102 -6.09 4.98 -0.46
CA THR A 102 -6.49 3.75 -1.13
C THR A 102 -5.30 3.18 -1.88
N VAL A 103 -5.31 1.87 -2.11
CA VAL A 103 -4.24 1.17 -2.81
C VAL A 103 -4.86 0.35 -3.94
N LYS A 104 -4.33 0.49 -5.14
CA LYS A 104 -4.84 -0.22 -6.31
C LYS A 104 -3.72 -0.97 -7.00
N PRO A 105 -3.98 -2.17 -7.54
CA PRO A 105 -2.95 -2.85 -8.32
C PRO A 105 -2.62 -2.02 -9.55
N LYS A 106 -1.33 -1.93 -9.86
CA LYS A 106 -0.90 -1.24 -11.06
C LYS A 106 -1.05 -2.17 -12.25
N SER A 107 -1.60 -1.66 -13.34
CA SER A 107 -1.71 -2.42 -14.57
C SER A 107 -0.32 -2.78 -15.07
N SER A 108 -0.14 -4.01 -15.53
CA SER A 108 1.15 -4.47 -16.00
C SER A 108 1.43 -4.07 -17.44
N LYS A 109 0.53 -3.32 -18.03
CA LYS A 109 0.75 -2.98 -19.42
C LYS A 109 1.32 -1.68 -19.64
#